data_3e6ce7d7a44c8a3308e4fede3c10a54b
#
_entry.id   3e6ce7d7a44c8a3308e4fede3c10a54b
#
_cell.length_a   1.000
_cell.length_b   1.000
_cell.length_c   1.000
_cell.angle_alpha   90.00
_cell.angle_beta   90.00
_cell.angle_gamma   90.00
#
_symmetry.space_group_name_H-M   'P 1'
#
loop_
_entity.id
_entity.type
_entity.pdbx_description
1 polymer ?
#
loop_
_entity_poly.entity_id
_entity_poly.type
_entity_poly.pdbx_seq_one_letter_code
_entity_poly.pdbx_strand_id
1 'polypeptide(L)'
;MKQDRILYSDDTETGCALIMVDENTSQNEIVVILGSCNTISDAEVDSLEDLLDGCEYMLTQLETNVSSVERIVDIACKKGVKVILNTAPVQPISDELLSKVDLITPNEVEAEILTGVKVDSEEAADKAAEWFFGKGVKRVLITLGGRGVYINTGDKKGIIPAYKVNAIDTTGAGDAFNGGLLAALAEDKDIWEAADFANALAALSVQKIGTTPSMPVRSEIDDFLNAHKK
;
A
#
# COMPACT_ATOMS: atom_id res chain seq x y z
N MET A 1 -0.90 -11.84 -14.97
CA MET A 1 -0.77 -12.33 -13.58
C MET A 1 -0.86 -13.84 -13.60
N LYS A 2 0.03 -14.57 -12.92
CA LYS A 2 -0.07 -16.02 -12.78
C LYS A 2 -1.20 -16.32 -11.78
N GLN A 3 -2.00 -17.35 -12.06
CA GLN A 3 -3.19 -17.73 -11.25
C GLN A 3 -3.04 -19.15 -10.64
N ASP A 4 -1.89 -19.75 -10.78
CA ASP A 4 -1.57 -21.11 -10.35
C ASP A 4 -1.48 -21.30 -8.83
N ARG A 5 -1.58 -20.18 -8.07
CA ARG A 5 -1.57 -20.15 -6.60
C ARG A 5 -2.89 -19.63 -6.01
N ILE A 6 -3.95 -19.56 -6.82
CA ILE A 6 -5.29 -19.27 -6.29
C ILE A 6 -5.85 -20.56 -5.71
N LEU A 7 -6.17 -20.55 -4.42
CA LEU A 7 -6.76 -21.65 -3.69
C LEU A 7 -8.26 -21.42 -3.54
N TYR A 8 -9.02 -22.49 -3.46
CA TYR A 8 -10.47 -22.45 -3.27
C TYR A 8 -10.83 -23.07 -1.92
N SER A 9 -11.76 -22.46 -1.20
CA SER A 9 -12.34 -23.00 0.02
C SER A 9 -13.71 -23.59 -0.29
N ASP A 10 -13.96 -24.79 0.19
CA ASP A 10 -15.29 -25.42 0.09
C ASP A 10 -16.20 -25.01 1.28
N ASP A 11 -15.61 -24.47 2.36
CA ASP A 11 -16.29 -24.19 3.62
C ASP A 11 -16.60 -22.72 3.85
N THR A 12 -15.99 -21.82 3.08
CA THR A 12 -16.10 -20.37 3.30
C THR A 12 -16.27 -19.62 1.98
N GLU A 13 -17.24 -18.71 1.93
CA GLU A 13 -17.51 -17.90 0.75
C GLU A 13 -16.36 -16.91 0.48
N THR A 14 -16.20 -16.52 -0.78
CA THR A 14 -15.28 -15.45 -1.17
C THR A 14 -15.63 -14.14 -0.46
N GLY A 15 -14.63 -13.42 0.01
CA GLY A 15 -14.80 -12.10 0.58
C GLY A 15 -15.43 -11.11 -0.41
N CYS A 16 -16.20 -10.17 0.11
CA CYS A 16 -16.81 -9.12 -0.70
C CYS A 16 -16.79 -7.77 0.01
N ALA A 17 -16.85 -6.70 -0.76
CA ALA A 17 -16.97 -5.34 -0.25
C ALA A 17 -18.20 -4.65 -0.84
N LEU A 18 -18.96 -3.95 0.00
CA LEU A 18 -20.05 -3.07 -0.39
C LEU A 18 -19.53 -1.63 -0.30
N ILE A 19 -19.47 -0.95 -1.44
CA ILE A 19 -18.91 0.39 -1.54
C ILE A 19 -20.06 1.37 -1.77
N MET A 20 -20.23 2.31 -0.85
CA MET A 20 -21.16 3.43 -0.97
C MET A 20 -20.35 4.68 -1.31
N VAL A 21 -20.75 5.40 -2.36
CA VAL A 21 -20.09 6.63 -2.79
C VAL A 21 -21.08 7.77 -2.67
N ASP A 22 -20.69 8.85 -1.99
CA ASP A 22 -21.46 10.09 -1.94
C ASP A 22 -21.27 10.87 -3.25
N GLU A 23 -22.37 11.08 -3.98
CA GLU A 23 -22.36 11.74 -5.30
C GLU A 23 -21.92 13.22 -5.24
N ASN A 24 -21.99 13.86 -4.08
CA ASN A 24 -21.67 15.29 -3.92
C ASN A 24 -20.22 15.50 -3.48
N THR A 25 -19.69 14.59 -2.65
CA THR A 25 -18.35 14.74 -2.04
C THR A 25 -17.31 13.80 -2.63
N SER A 26 -17.73 12.80 -3.43
CA SER A 26 -16.89 11.70 -3.93
C SER A 26 -16.21 10.89 -2.82
N GLN A 27 -16.65 11.05 -1.57
CA GLN A 27 -16.19 10.23 -0.46
C GLN A 27 -16.87 8.86 -0.51
N ASN A 28 -16.16 7.83 -0.06
CA ASN A 28 -16.69 6.48 0.00
C ASN A 28 -16.74 5.97 1.44
N GLU A 29 -17.67 5.05 1.68
CA GLU A 29 -17.75 4.21 2.86
C GLU A 29 -17.78 2.76 2.41
N ILE A 30 -16.90 1.93 2.97
CA ILE A 30 -16.70 0.55 2.52
C ILE A 30 -17.01 -0.40 3.67
N VAL A 31 -17.97 -1.30 3.46
CA VAL A 31 -18.25 -2.42 4.35
C VAL A 31 -17.60 -3.67 3.78
N VAL A 32 -16.59 -4.20 4.47
CA VAL A 32 -15.84 -5.39 4.04
C VAL A 32 -16.31 -6.63 4.80
N ILE A 33 -16.57 -7.69 4.06
CA ILE A 33 -16.82 -9.04 4.57
C ILE A 33 -15.66 -9.90 4.09
N LEU A 34 -14.74 -10.25 4.99
CA LEU A 34 -13.47 -10.88 4.63
C LEU A 34 -13.64 -12.28 4.02
N GLY A 35 -14.67 -13.04 4.45
CA GLY A 35 -14.89 -14.40 3.92
C GLY A 35 -13.62 -15.25 4.02
N SER A 36 -13.30 -15.96 2.94
CA SER A 36 -12.10 -16.82 2.86
C SER A 36 -10.77 -16.08 2.99
N CYS A 37 -10.73 -14.75 2.81
CA CYS A 37 -9.52 -13.97 3.08
C CYS A 37 -9.10 -14.06 4.56
N ASN A 38 -10.03 -14.33 5.48
CA ASN A 38 -9.74 -14.43 6.92
C ASN A 38 -9.47 -15.88 7.39
N THR A 39 -9.35 -16.84 6.47
CA THR A 39 -9.17 -18.27 6.81
C THR A 39 -7.88 -18.86 6.25
N ILE A 40 -6.94 -18.02 5.83
CA ILE A 40 -5.66 -18.47 5.28
C ILE A 40 -4.87 -19.21 6.37
N SER A 41 -4.52 -20.45 6.09
CA SER A 41 -3.80 -21.33 7.02
C SER A 41 -2.28 -21.20 6.89
N ASP A 42 -1.57 -21.60 7.90
CA ASP A 42 -0.11 -21.65 7.90
C ASP A 42 0.44 -22.50 6.74
N ALA A 43 -0.21 -23.63 6.42
CA ALA A 43 0.21 -24.49 5.33
C ALA A 43 0.06 -23.82 3.96
N GLU A 44 -0.98 -23.01 3.77
CA GLU A 44 -1.17 -22.22 2.55
C GLU A 44 -0.09 -21.16 2.43
N VAL A 45 0.24 -20.45 3.50
CA VAL A 45 1.33 -19.47 3.51
C VAL A 45 2.66 -20.14 3.23
N ASP A 46 2.98 -21.28 3.85
CA ASP A 46 4.22 -22.02 3.63
C ASP A 46 4.37 -22.47 2.18
N SER A 47 3.26 -22.80 1.52
CA SER A 47 3.25 -23.17 0.10
C SER A 47 3.70 -22.05 -0.84
N LEU A 48 3.77 -20.80 -0.35
CA LEU A 48 4.22 -19.63 -1.11
C LEU A 48 5.72 -19.37 -0.97
N GLU A 49 6.40 -20.10 -0.11
CA GLU A 49 7.82 -19.85 0.20
C GLU A 49 8.72 -19.82 -1.04
N ASP A 50 8.52 -20.75 -1.98
CA ASP A 50 9.27 -20.85 -3.22
C ASP A 50 9.07 -19.65 -4.16
N LEU A 51 7.94 -18.93 -4.04
CA LEU A 51 7.67 -17.73 -4.84
C LEU A 51 8.54 -16.55 -4.45
N LEU A 52 9.08 -16.57 -3.25
CA LEU A 52 9.94 -15.49 -2.74
C LEU A 52 11.41 -15.67 -3.17
N ASP A 53 11.77 -16.81 -3.78
CA ASP A 53 13.13 -17.04 -4.25
C ASP A 53 13.50 -16.06 -5.38
N GLY A 54 14.53 -15.27 -5.14
CA GLY A 54 15.01 -14.26 -6.08
C GLY A 54 14.16 -12.99 -6.16
N CYS A 55 13.14 -12.86 -5.30
CA CYS A 55 12.41 -11.60 -5.15
C CYS A 55 13.24 -10.59 -4.37
N GLU A 56 13.20 -9.33 -4.77
CA GLU A 56 13.82 -8.23 -4.02
C GLU A 56 12.82 -7.62 -3.03
N TYR A 57 11.56 -7.51 -3.43
CA TYR A 57 10.48 -6.91 -2.66
C TYR A 57 9.26 -7.84 -2.56
N MET A 58 8.58 -7.75 -1.44
CA MET A 58 7.23 -8.29 -1.22
C MET A 58 6.33 -7.18 -0.71
N LEU A 59 5.20 -6.96 -1.38
CA LEU A 59 4.14 -6.08 -0.92
C LEU A 59 3.03 -6.90 -0.30
N THR A 60 2.60 -6.54 0.89
CA THR A 60 1.42 -7.11 1.57
C THR A 60 0.58 -6.01 2.22
N GLN A 61 -0.67 -6.30 2.50
CA GLN A 61 -1.61 -5.44 3.21
C GLN A 61 -2.30 -6.23 4.33
N LEU A 62 -3.32 -5.66 4.97
CA LEU A 62 -3.97 -6.24 6.15
C LEU A 62 -5.42 -6.73 5.87
N GLU A 63 -5.75 -7.06 4.62
CA GLU A 63 -7.07 -7.60 4.24
C GLU A 63 -7.19 -9.12 4.42
N THR A 64 -6.26 -9.71 5.12
CA THR A 64 -6.25 -11.13 5.48
C THR A 64 -6.08 -11.28 6.98
N ASN A 65 -6.11 -12.53 7.50
CA ASN A 65 -5.79 -12.74 8.92
C ASN A 65 -4.33 -12.34 9.21
N VAL A 66 -4.14 -11.52 10.24
CA VAL A 66 -2.83 -10.92 10.61
C VAL A 66 -1.76 -11.99 10.83
N SER A 67 -2.14 -13.15 11.41
CA SER A 67 -1.20 -14.27 11.61
C SER A 67 -0.56 -14.77 10.31
N SER A 68 -1.31 -14.80 9.21
CA SER A 68 -0.79 -15.16 7.89
C SER A 68 0.14 -14.09 7.33
N VAL A 69 -0.17 -12.80 7.58
CA VAL A 69 0.72 -11.69 7.22
C VAL A 69 2.03 -11.78 8.01
N GLU A 70 1.97 -12.00 9.33
CA GLU A 70 3.18 -12.17 10.16
C GLU A 70 4.03 -13.35 9.66
N ARG A 71 3.39 -14.47 9.33
CA ARG A 71 4.09 -15.67 8.83
C ARG A 71 4.78 -15.44 7.48
N ILE A 72 4.11 -14.84 6.49
CA ILE A 72 4.74 -14.58 5.19
C ILE A 72 5.86 -13.55 5.30
N VAL A 73 5.73 -12.56 6.19
CA VAL A 73 6.79 -11.60 6.49
C VAL A 73 8.01 -12.29 7.10
N ASP A 74 7.81 -13.25 8.00
CA ASP A 74 8.89 -14.04 8.56
C ASP A 74 9.65 -14.85 7.50
N ILE A 75 8.93 -15.44 6.56
CA ILE A 75 9.52 -16.18 5.43
C ILE A 75 10.30 -15.22 4.53
N ALA A 76 9.71 -14.07 4.18
CA ALA A 76 10.35 -13.05 3.36
C ALA A 76 11.66 -12.56 3.98
N CYS A 77 11.65 -12.23 5.27
CA CYS A 77 12.86 -11.79 6.00
C CYS A 77 13.96 -12.87 6.01
N LYS A 78 13.62 -14.16 6.23
CA LYS A 78 14.59 -15.26 6.17
C LYS A 78 15.24 -15.41 4.81
N LYS A 79 14.53 -15.05 3.74
CA LYS A 79 15.03 -15.07 2.35
C LYS A 79 15.72 -13.75 1.93
N GLY A 80 15.77 -12.75 2.81
CA GLY A 80 16.37 -11.45 2.52
C GLY A 80 15.50 -10.56 1.61
N VAL A 81 14.21 -10.89 1.47
CA VAL A 81 13.25 -10.10 0.69
C VAL A 81 12.80 -8.89 1.50
N LYS A 82 12.84 -7.71 0.91
CA LYS A 82 12.41 -6.45 1.53
C LYS A 82 10.89 -6.39 1.61
N VAL A 83 10.34 -6.12 2.79
CA VAL A 83 8.90 -6.08 3.03
C VAL A 83 8.37 -4.67 2.92
N ILE A 84 7.37 -4.50 2.06
CA ILE A 84 6.53 -3.30 1.98
C ILE A 84 5.18 -3.66 2.61
N LEU A 85 4.79 -2.96 3.68
CA LEU A 85 3.51 -3.14 4.34
C LEU A 85 2.60 -1.95 4.09
N ASN A 86 1.49 -2.17 3.38
CA ASN A 86 0.37 -1.26 3.36
C ASN A 86 -0.56 -1.58 4.53
N THR A 87 -0.92 -0.58 5.33
CA THR A 87 -1.66 -0.77 6.59
C THR A 87 -3.18 -0.78 6.42
N ALA A 88 -3.67 -0.94 5.21
CA ALA A 88 -5.10 -1.00 4.88
C ALA A 88 -5.65 -2.44 4.94
N PRO A 89 -6.82 -2.64 5.54
CA PRO A 89 -7.44 -1.78 6.57
C PRO A 89 -6.65 -1.83 7.87
N VAL A 90 -6.73 -0.79 8.67
CA VAL A 90 -6.01 -0.78 9.95
C VAL A 90 -6.46 -1.93 10.82
N GLN A 91 -5.48 -2.70 11.28
CA GLN A 91 -5.65 -3.78 12.26
C GLN A 91 -4.59 -3.64 13.36
N PRO A 92 -4.81 -4.22 14.55
CA PRO A 92 -3.76 -4.35 15.54
C PRO A 92 -2.59 -5.16 14.97
N ILE A 93 -1.41 -4.55 14.91
CA ILE A 93 -0.18 -5.16 14.43
C ILE A 93 0.86 -5.16 15.56
N SER A 94 1.65 -6.23 15.63
CA SER A 94 2.67 -6.39 16.66
C SER A 94 3.91 -5.51 16.37
N ASP A 95 4.60 -5.10 17.44
CA ASP A 95 5.92 -4.45 17.31
C ASP A 95 6.92 -5.38 16.60
N GLU A 96 6.75 -6.70 16.75
CA GLU A 96 7.57 -7.69 16.09
C GLU A 96 7.37 -7.64 14.56
N LEU A 97 6.13 -7.57 14.09
CA LEU A 97 5.84 -7.40 12.65
C LEU A 97 6.44 -6.09 12.14
N LEU A 98 6.22 -4.97 12.83
CA LEU A 98 6.75 -3.67 12.42
C LEU A 98 8.28 -3.67 12.30
N SER A 99 8.98 -4.34 13.20
CA SER A 99 10.46 -4.42 13.19
C SER A 99 11.03 -5.12 11.95
N LYS A 100 10.21 -5.89 11.23
CA LYS A 100 10.57 -6.64 10.01
C LYS A 100 10.22 -5.89 8.72
N VAL A 101 9.57 -4.73 8.83
CA VAL A 101 9.10 -3.94 7.68
C VAL A 101 10.19 -3.01 7.19
N ASP A 102 10.52 -3.10 5.89
CA ASP A 102 11.46 -2.19 5.24
C ASP A 102 10.81 -0.87 4.85
N LEU A 103 9.55 -0.91 4.45
CA LEU A 103 8.80 0.26 4.02
C LEU A 103 7.33 0.11 4.44
N ILE A 104 6.82 1.10 5.16
CA ILE A 104 5.41 1.16 5.54
C ILE A 104 4.69 2.27 4.76
N THR A 105 3.44 2.00 4.32
CA THR A 105 2.70 2.94 3.47
C THR A 105 1.28 3.22 3.99
N PRO A 106 1.12 3.75 5.22
CA PRO A 106 -0.19 4.18 5.71
C PRO A 106 -0.72 5.40 4.94
N ASN A 107 -2.04 5.57 4.97
CA ASN A 107 -2.63 6.89 4.73
C ASN A 107 -2.68 7.71 6.02
N GLU A 108 -3.20 8.96 5.96
CA GLU A 108 -3.27 9.87 7.10
C GLU A 108 -4.05 9.29 8.28
N VAL A 109 -5.19 8.65 7.98
CA VAL A 109 -6.09 8.06 9.00
C VAL A 109 -5.46 6.82 9.62
N GLU A 110 -4.88 5.97 8.81
CA GLU A 110 -4.17 4.76 9.26
C GLU A 110 -2.97 5.12 10.13
N ALA A 111 -2.18 6.13 9.71
CA ALA A 111 -1.07 6.64 10.51
C ALA A 111 -1.55 7.19 11.86
N GLU A 112 -2.65 7.97 11.86
CA GLU A 112 -3.23 8.49 13.11
C GLU A 112 -3.68 7.38 14.05
N ILE A 113 -4.38 6.37 13.53
CA ILE A 113 -4.87 5.24 14.35
C ILE A 113 -3.69 4.44 14.94
N LEU A 114 -2.65 4.18 14.17
CA LEU A 114 -1.51 3.38 14.62
C LEU A 114 -0.59 4.15 15.58
N THR A 115 -0.36 5.43 15.34
CA THR A 115 0.63 6.23 16.08
C THR A 115 0.03 7.13 17.15
N GLY A 116 -1.28 7.42 17.07
CA GLY A 116 -1.93 8.43 17.88
C GLY A 116 -1.63 9.88 17.44
N VAL A 117 -0.94 10.07 16.32
CA VAL A 117 -0.56 11.40 15.78
C VAL A 117 -1.47 11.76 14.62
N LYS A 118 -2.25 12.83 14.76
CA LYS A 118 -3.07 13.36 13.66
C LYS A 118 -2.18 13.98 12.59
N VAL A 119 -2.23 13.44 11.37
CA VAL A 119 -1.35 13.83 10.25
C VAL A 119 -1.98 14.97 9.44
N ASP A 120 -1.99 16.18 9.96
CA ASP A 120 -2.54 17.38 9.32
C ASP A 120 -1.46 18.36 8.79
N SER A 121 -0.20 18.11 9.09
CA SER A 121 0.95 18.90 8.64
C SER A 121 2.17 17.99 8.34
N GLU A 122 3.20 18.56 7.71
CA GLU A 122 4.46 17.84 7.45
C GLU A 122 5.16 17.48 8.77
N GLU A 123 5.14 18.38 9.76
CA GLU A 123 5.70 18.14 11.09
C GLU A 123 4.96 17.02 11.83
N ALA A 124 3.65 16.89 11.63
CA ALA A 124 2.87 15.79 12.19
C ALA A 124 3.17 14.46 11.48
N ALA A 125 3.33 14.48 10.14
CA ALA A 125 3.77 13.31 9.38
C ALA A 125 5.17 12.84 9.83
N ASP A 126 6.07 13.79 10.11
CA ASP A 126 7.40 13.49 10.65
C ASP A 126 7.34 12.80 12.02
N LYS A 127 6.49 13.29 12.93
CA LYS A 127 6.28 12.65 14.24
C LYS A 127 5.71 11.23 14.12
N ALA A 128 4.77 11.03 13.19
CA ALA A 128 4.25 9.70 12.91
C ALA A 128 5.35 8.78 12.36
N ALA A 129 6.20 9.27 11.47
CA ALA A 129 7.34 8.52 10.95
C ALA A 129 8.34 8.15 12.05
N GLU A 130 8.68 9.06 12.96
CA GLU A 130 9.55 8.79 14.12
C GLU A 130 8.98 7.69 15.02
N TRP A 131 7.66 7.64 15.19
CA TRP A 131 7.02 6.55 15.91
C TRP A 131 7.27 5.20 15.23
N PHE A 132 7.10 5.11 13.90
CA PHE A 132 7.38 3.90 13.14
C PHE A 132 8.86 3.50 13.19
N PHE A 133 9.79 4.45 13.11
CA PHE A 133 11.22 4.20 13.30
C PHE A 133 11.52 3.64 14.68
N GLY A 134 10.85 4.16 15.73
CA GLY A 134 10.94 3.62 17.09
C GLY A 134 10.47 2.17 17.21
N LYS A 135 9.69 1.66 16.25
CA LYS A 135 9.24 0.27 16.14
C LYS A 135 10.12 -0.59 15.21
N GLY A 136 11.15 -0.01 14.62
CA GLY A 136 12.11 -0.72 13.77
C GLY A 136 11.82 -0.68 12.26
N VAL A 137 10.75 -0.01 11.84
CA VAL A 137 10.49 0.24 10.40
C VAL A 137 11.64 1.06 9.81
N LYS A 138 12.10 0.73 8.59
CA LYS A 138 13.29 1.40 8.02
C LYS A 138 12.98 2.62 7.17
N ARG A 139 11.80 2.67 6.53
CA ARG A 139 11.35 3.79 5.69
C ARG A 139 9.84 3.98 5.82
N VAL A 140 9.39 5.22 5.76
CA VAL A 140 7.98 5.57 5.94
C VAL A 140 7.51 6.42 4.76
N LEU A 141 6.43 6.02 4.12
CA LEU A 141 5.67 6.84 3.17
C LEU A 141 4.26 6.99 3.72
N ILE A 142 3.79 8.22 3.90
CA ILE A 142 2.40 8.49 4.33
C ILE A 142 1.69 9.13 3.16
N THR A 143 0.66 8.47 2.62
CA THR A 143 -0.17 9.07 1.56
C THR A 143 -1.10 10.11 2.15
N LEU A 144 -1.12 11.31 1.53
CA LEU A 144 -1.79 12.51 2.03
C LEU A 144 -2.94 12.95 1.10
N GLY A 145 -3.52 12.01 0.37
CA GLY A 145 -4.57 12.27 -0.62
C GLY A 145 -4.16 13.37 -1.61
N GLY A 146 -4.99 14.39 -1.79
CA GLY A 146 -4.70 15.51 -2.70
C GLY A 146 -3.50 16.37 -2.34
N ARG A 147 -2.85 16.14 -1.20
CA ARG A 147 -1.59 16.79 -0.80
C ARG A 147 -0.34 16.06 -1.33
N GLY A 148 -0.48 14.79 -1.74
CA GLY A 148 0.61 13.97 -2.26
C GLY A 148 1.07 12.88 -1.31
N VAL A 149 2.38 12.68 -1.15
CA VAL A 149 2.95 11.67 -0.26
C VAL A 149 4.12 12.28 0.53
N TYR A 150 4.10 12.09 1.85
CA TYR A 150 5.24 12.35 2.73
C TYR A 150 6.17 11.15 2.72
N ILE A 151 7.46 11.40 2.63
CA ILE A 151 8.51 10.37 2.63
C ILE A 151 9.51 10.70 3.74
N ASN A 152 9.91 9.67 4.50
CA ASN A 152 11.04 9.76 5.40
C ASN A 152 11.85 8.45 5.31
N THR A 153 13.11 8.56 4.94
CA THR A 153 14.07 7.45 4.81
C THR A 153 15.08 7.41 5.97
N GLY A 154 14.89 8.27 6.96
CA GLY A 154 15.83 8.46 8.07
C GLY A 154 16.91 9.50 7.78
N ASP A 155 17.45 9.53 6.57
CA ASP A 155 18.47 10.48 6.12
C ASP A 155 17.90 11.64 5.29
N LYS A 156 16.78 11.42 4.60
CA LYS A 156 16.09 12.41 3.77
C LYS A 156 14.59 12.33 3.98
N LYS A 157 13.93 13.49 4.07
CA LYS A 157 12.48 13.59 4.23
C LYS A 157 11.88 14.77 3.47
N GLY A 158 10.59 14.71 3.20
CA GLY A 158 9.82 15.77 2.55
C GLY A 158 8.54 15.25 1.89
N ILE A 159 7.84 16.14 1.21
CA ILE A 159 6.60 15.84 0.50
C ILE A 159 6.84 15.88 -1.01
N ILE A 160 6.36 14.84 -1.72
CA ILE A 160 6.12 14.89 -3.16
C ILE A 160 4.67 15.33 -3.34
N PRO A 161 4.40 16.49 -3.96
CA PRO A 161 3.04 16.99 -4.14
C PRO A 161 2.23 16.08 -5.05
N ALA A 162 0.92 15.98 -4.81
CA ALA A 162 0.02 15.29 -5.72
C ALA A 162 -0.08 16.03 -7.06
N TYR A 163 -0.29 15.26 -8.13
CA TYR A 163 -0.67 15.82 -9.42
C TYR A 163 -2.11 16.35 -9.34
N LYS A 164 -2.32 17.57 -9.85
CA LYS A 164 -3.65 18.18 -9.87
C LYS A 164 -4.47 17.61 -11.01
N VAL A 165 -5.47 16.83 -10.67
CA VAL A 165 -6.40 16.18 -11.60
C VAL A 165 -7.83 16.36 -11.15
N ASN A 166 -8.79 16.11 -12.05
CA ASN A 166 -10.19 16.06 -11.68
C ASN A 166 -10.54 14.64 -11.21
N ALA A 167 -10.58 14.45 -9.89
CA ALA A 167 -10.95 13.16 -9.31
C ALA A 167 -12.46 12.90 -9.46
N ILE A 168 -12.80 11.70 -9.94
CA ILE A 168 -14.17 11.21 -10.12
C ILE A 168 -14.47 10.14 -9.06
N ASP A 169 -13.52 9.21 -8.85
CA ASP A 169 -13.65 8.10 -7.92
C ASP A 169 -12.28 7.81 -7.30
N THR A 170 -12.17 7.94 -5.98
CA THR A 170 -10.90 7.72 -5.26
C THR A 170 -10.72 6.28 -4.76
N THR A 171 -11.68 5.39 -5.07
CA THR A 171 -11.62 3.99 -4.68
C THR A 171 -10.42 3.31 -5.35
N GLY A 172 -9.60 2.62 -4.56
CA GLY A 172 -8.39 1.93 -5.05
C GLY A 172 -7.20 2.85 -5.36
N ALA A 173 -7.26 4.15 -5.03
CA ALA A 173 -6.12 5.05 -5.22
C ALA A 173 -4.89 4.62 -4.41
N GLY A 174 -5.09 4.10 -3.19
CA GLY A 174 -4.04 3.52 -2.36
C GLY A 174 -3.43 2.27 -2.98
N ASP A 175 -4.25 1.39 -3.57
CA ASP A 175 -3.79 0.18 -4.27
C ASP A 175 -2.98 0.56 -5.51
N ALA A 176 -3.48 1.54 -6.28
CA ALA A 176 -2.80 2.11 -7.42
C ALA A 176 -1.42 2.67 -7.04
N PHE A 177 -1.35 3.45 -5.96
CA PHE A 177 -0.10 3.97 -5.42
C PHE A 177 0.87 2.84 -5.03
N ASN A 178 0.45 1.88 -4.23
CA ASN A 178 1.29 0.79 -3.75
C ASN A 178 1.78 -0.12 -4.90
N GLY A 179 0.89 -0.43 -5.87
CA GLY A 179 1.25 -1.18 -7.07
C GLY A 179 2.29 -0.44 -7.93
N GLY A 180 2.10 0.87 -8.11
CA GLY A 180 3.05 1.74 -8.82
C GLY A 180 4.39 1.85 -8.12
N LEU A 181 4.37 2.02 -6.80
CA LEU A 181 5.58 2.08 -5.97
C LEU A 181 6.40 0.79 -6.10
N LEU A 182 5.75 -0.37 -5.93
CA LEU A 182 6.43 -1.66 -6.06
C LEU A 182 7.01 -1.85 -7.46
N ALA A 183 6.24 -1.53 -8.52
CA ALA A 183 6.70 -1.66 -9.90
C ALA A 183 7.93 -0.79 -10.19
N ALA A 184 7.93 0.45 -9.71
CA ALA A 184 9.03 1.37 -9.91
C ALA A 184 10.29 0.97 -9.11
N LEU A 185 10.12 0.47 -7.87
CA LEU A 185 11.23 -0.08 -7.08
C LEU A 185 11.84 -1.33 -7.74
N ALA A 186 11.00 -2.19 -8.32
CA ALA A 186 11.47 -3.37 -9.06
C ALA A 186 12.19 -3.03 -10.39
N GLU A 187 12.11 -1.77 -10.82
CA GLU A 187 12.87 -1.20 -11.96
C GLU A 187 14.12 -0.43 -11.50
N ASP A 188 14.58 -0.66 -10.28
CA ASP A 188 15.76 0.00 -9.68
C ASP A 188 15.64 1.53 -9.54
N LYS A 189 14.41 2.09 -9.58
CA LYS A 189 14.23 3.52 -9.27
C LYS A 189 14.49 3.79 -7.79
N ASP A 190 15.05 4.93 -7.49
CA ASP A 190 15.16 5.36 -6.10
C ASP A 190 13.75 5.61 -5.50
N ILE A 191 13.67 5.67 -4.17
CA ILE A 191 12.38 5.76 -3.47
C ILE A 191 11.60 7.04 -3.81
N TRP A 192 12.29 8.14 -4.16
CA TRP A 192 11.65 9.41 -4.52
C TRP A 192 11.08 9.34 -5.93
N GLU A 193 11.83 8.78 -6.87
CA GLU A 193 11.37 8.53 -8.24
C GLU A 193 10.22 7.50 -8.25
N ALA A 194 10.32 6.45 -7.42
CA ALA A 194 9.28 5.44 -7.29
C ALA A 194 7.98 6.02 -6.69
N ALA A 195 8.08 6.89 -5.70
CA ALA A 195 6.92 7.54 -5.12
C ALA A 195 6.28 8.58 -6.06
N ASP A 196 7.08 9.29 -6.88
CA ASP A 196 6.54 10.20 -7.90
C ASP A 196 5.80 9.42 -8.99
N PHE A 197 6.35 8.29 -9.44
CA PHE A 197 5.69 7.38 -10.37
C PHE A 197 4.38 6.83 -9.79
N ALA A 198 4.38 6.44 -8.52
CA ALA A 198 3.19 5.97 -7.80
C ALA A 198 2.11 7.05 -7.68
N ASN A 199 2.52 8.30 -7.39
CA ASN A 199 1.64 9.47 -7.37
C ASN A 199 0.98 9.71 -8.74
N ALA A 200 1.75 9.59 -9.83
CA ALA A 200 1.21 9.75 -11.19
C ALA A 200 0.18 8.66 -11.52
N LEU A 201 0.47 7.41 -11.16
CA LEU A 201 -0.45 6.29 -11.35
C LEU A 201 -1.74 6.51 -10.57
N ALA A 202 -1.64 6.85 -9.27
CA ALA A 202 -2.79 7.15 -8.43
C ALA A 202 -3.62 8.34 -8.98
N ALA A 203 -2.96 9.39 -9.45
CA ALA A 203 -3.63 10.54 -10.07
C ALA A 203 -4.40 10.16 -11.35
N LEU A 204 -3.89 9.24 -12.15
CA LEU A 204 -4.59 8.73 -13.33
C LEU A 204 -5.77 7.83 -12.96
N SER A 205 -5.61 6.97 -11.94
CA SER A 205 -6.67 6.04 -11.53
C SER A 205 -7.92 6.77 -11.02
N VAL A 206 -7.77 7.84 -10.25
CA VAL A 206 -8.92 8.56 -9.66
C VAL A 206 -9.78 9.33 -10.69
N GLN A 207 -9.37 9.40 -11.95
CA GLN A 207 -10.10 10.07 -13.01
C GLN A 207 -11.13 9.18 -13.72
N LYS A 208 -11.24 7.91 -13.32
CA LYS A 208 -12.16 6.93 -13.89
C LYS A 208 -12.90 6.22 -12.75
N ILE A 209 -14.13 5.77 -13.03
CA ILE A 209 -14.92 5.00 -12.06
C ILE A 209 -14.40 3.56 -11.98
N GLY A 210 -14.36 3.04 -10.76
CA GLY A 210 -14.00 1.66 -10.43
C GLY A 210 -12.51 1.48 -10.18
N THR A 211 -12.15 0.33 -9.62
CA THR A 211 -10.76 0.02 -9.22
C THR A 211 -9.94 -0.54 -10.38
N THR A 212 -10.13 -1.81 -10.75
CA THR A 212 -9.36 -2.45 -11.84
C THR A 212 -9.51 -1.75 -13.19
N PRO A 213 -10.73 -1.31 -13.62
CA PRO A 213 -10.88 -0.61 -14.91
C PRO A 213 -10.23 0.77 -14.96
N SER A 214 -9.99 1.40 -13.80
CA SER A 214 -9.36 2.72 -13.71
C SER A 214 -7.84 2.68 -13.81
N MET A 215 -7.22 1.51 -13.57
CA MET A 215 -5.76 1.38 -13.57
C MET A 215 -5.17 1.70 -14.94
N PRO A 216 -4.26 2.69 -15.04
CA PRO A 216 -3.64 3.05 -16.30
C PRO A 216 -2.64 1.98 -16.76
N VAL A 217 -2.41 1.90 -18.06
CA VAL A 217 -1.28 1.12 -18.60
C VAL A 217 0.00 1.94 -18.52
N ARG A 218 1.14 1.28 -18.59
CA ARG A 218 2.45 1.89 -18.43
C ARG A 218 2.67 3.12 -19.32
N SER A 219 2.29 3.05 -20.59
CA SER A 219 2.47 4.17 -21.52
C SER A 219 1.67 5.41 -21.11
N GLU A 220 0.46 5.26 -20.56
CA GLU A 220 -0.33 6.39 -20.05
C GLU A 220 0.38 7.10 -18.90
N ILE A 221 1.06 6.33 -18.02
CA ILE A 221 1.81 6.89 -16.89
C ILE A 221 3.05 7.63 -17.39
N ASP A 222 3.82 7.02 -18.30
CA ASP A 222 5.03 7.63 -18.87
C ASP A 222 4.71 8.92 -19.63
N ASP A 223 3.63 8.94 -20.41
CA ASP A 223 3.14 10.13 -21.12
C ASP A 223 2.70 11.22 -20.16
N PHE A 224 1.99 10.84 -19.09
CA PHE A 224 1.55 11.76 -18.05
C PHE A 224 2.74 12.41 -17.32
N LEU A 225 3.73 11.61 -16.91
CA LEU A 225 4.95 12.11 -16.29
C LEU A 225 5.74 13.03 -17.23
N ASN A 226 5.84 12.67 -18.52
CA ASN A 226 6.55 13.50 -19.51
C ASN A 226 5.86 14.86 -19.71
N ALA A 227 4.52 14.88 -19.70
CA ALA A 227 3.72 16.11 -19.81
C ALA A 227 3.85 17.03 -18.58
N HIS A 228 4.22 16.47 -17.41
CA HIS A 228 4.35 17.18 -16.13
C HIS A 228 5.80 17.39 -15.68
N LYS A 229 6.79 17.00 -16.49
CA LYS A 229 8.21 17.33 -16.22
C LYS A 229 8.36 18.85 -16.14
N LYS A 230 8.87 19.33 -15.01
CA LYS A 230 9.24 20.72 -14.76
C LYS A 230 10.63 21.02 -15.30
#